data_0b755c2d214601ceed0830cd42f63c45
#
_entry.id   0b755c2d214601ceed0830cd42f63c45
#
_cell.length_a   1.000
_cell.length_b   1.000
_cell.length_c   1.000
_cell.angle_alpha   90.00
_cell.angle_beta   90.00
_cell.angle_gamma   90.00
#
_symmetry.space_group_name_H-M   'P 1'
#
loop_
_entity.id
_entity.type
_entity.pdbx_description
1 polymer ?
#
loop_
_entity_poly.entity_id
_entity_poly.type
_entity_poly.pdbx_seq_one_letter_code
_entity_poly.pdbx_strand_id
1 'polypeptide(L)'
;VTSDLQRWVQEAQATGTLAGLPERHFIGGIAVASADGGTMDTLDPGTGRAFARFAAGQAADVDAAVLAANRALKGPWRDMAPAQRGRVLHRVAELIRANAARLAVVETLDSGKRLVEALGDVAGAANCFDYYAGACDKHQGDSLPLGPDYLAYTLNEPVGVTAHIIPWNYPLSTAARGLAPALAAGCTVVAKPAEQTPLTALMLAELCHQAGVPAGVCNVVTGTGRDAGAALVRHPGVHHITFTGSVNTGIDVMRSAAPNITRLVLELGGKSPLLVLADADLAQAADNVMGAIFENAGQICSAGSRLLVARAVHEQLVAQVATRAAALSLGHGLRDVGMGPLNSEAHLHKVSGYVDRARARGVAVRTGGNVRPDPQTGLGWFYEPTVLDDLSPTDEAVQEEIFGPVLCVQVFDDLEQAVALANGTPFGLVAGVFTRDLSAAHRLARDIDAGQVYINEYFAGGISVPFGGNKRSGFGREKGLEALRSYSKTKSVVARL
;
A
#
# COMPACT_ATOMS: atom_id res chain seq x y z
N VAL A 1 -8.45 15.96 -19.50
CA VAL A 1 -8.07 15.71 -18.07
C VAL A 1 -8.16 17.00 -17.26
N THR A 2 -7.62 18.12 -17.74
CA THR A 2 -7.55 19.38 -16.94
C THR A 2 -8.93 19.99 -16.63
N SER A 3 -9.86 20.02 -17.59
CA SER A 3 -11.23 20.57 -17.39
C SER A 3 -12.08 19.67 -16.49
N ASP A 4 -11.99 18.35 -16.66
CA ASP A 4 -12.71 17.41 -15.81
C ASP A 4 -12.18 17.39 -14.37
N LEU A 5 -10.86 17.48 -14.19
CA LEU A 5 -10.26 17.57 -12.87
C LEU A 5 -10.72 18.83 -12.14
N GLN A 6 -10.69 19.99 -12.81
CA GLN A 6 -11.17 21.24 -12.23
C GLN A 6 -12.63 21.16 -11.83
N ARG A 7 -13.49 20.56 -12.65
CA ARG A 7 -14.91 20.36 -12.33
C ARG A 7 -15.10 19.56 -11.04
N TRP A 8 -14.42 18.38 -10.91
CA TRP A 8 -14.55 17.54 -9.73
C TRP A 8 -13.97 18.19 -8.47
N VAL A 9 -12.85 18.91 -8.59
CA VAL A 9 -12.27 19.67 -7.48
C VAL A 9 -13.21 20.78 -7.03
N GLN A 10 -13.81 21.55 -7.97
CA GLN A 10 -14.77 22.62 -7.65
C GLN A 10 -16.03 22.07 -6.97
N GLU A 11 -16.57 20.94 -7.47
CA GLU A 11 -17.72 20.27 -6.85
C GLU A 11 -17.39 19.87 -5.41
N ALA A 12 -16.27 19.17 -5.20
CA ALA A 12 -15.83 18.74 -3.87
C ALA A 12 -15.60 19.91 -2.91
N GLN A 13 -14.97 20.98 -3.37
CA GLN A 13 -14.75 22.19 -2.55
C GLN A 13 -16.04 22.95 -2.22
N ALA A 14 -17.00 22.96 -3.12
CA ALA A 14 -18.27 23.68 -2.94
C ALA A 14 -19.25 22.93 -2.06
N THR A 15 -19.30 21.60 -2.16
CA THR A 15 -20.31 20.75 -1.50
C THR A 15 -19.77 19.93 -0.33
N GLY A 16 -18.47 19.77 -0.24
CA GLY A 16 -17.80 18.85 0.71
C GLY A 16 -17.95 17.36 0.32
N THR A 17 -18.46 17.04 -0.88
CA THR A 17 -18.69 15.68 -1.35
C THR A 17 -18.64 15.63 -2.88
N LEU A 18 -18.99 14.50 -3.47
CA LEU A 18 -19.19 14.32 -4.91
C LEU A 18 -20.51 13.58 -5.18
N ALA A 19 -21.18 13.92 -6.28
CA ALA A 19 -22.37 13.19 -6.70
C ALA A 19 -22.05 11.76 -7.17
N GLY A 20 -22.96 10.81 -6.86
CA GLY A 20 -22.90 9.43 -7.36
C GLY A 20 -21.69 8.64 -6.84
N LEU A 21 -21.28 8.85 -5.59
CA LEU A 21 -20.33 7.99 -4.89
C LEU A 21 -20.95 6.61 -4.59
N PRO A 22 -20.18 5.52 -4.61
CA PRO A 22 -20.71 4.20 -4.30
C PRO A 22 -21.04 4.07 -2.80
N GLU A 23 -22.25 3.61 -2.49
CA GLU A 23 -22.77 3.47 -1.12
C GLU A 23 -22.95 2.01 -0.69
N ARG A 24 -22.76 1.06 -1.59
CA ARG A 24 -23.11 -0.36 -1.40
C ARG A 24 -21.93 -1.24 -1.65
N HIS A 25 -21.97 -2.46 -1.11
CA HIS A 25 -21.04 -3.52 -1.55
C HIS A 25 -21.14 -3.76 -3.04
N PHE A 26 -20.08 -4.27 -3.65
CA PHE A 26 -20.11 -4.75 -5.03
C PHE A 26 -19.95 -6.27 -5.02
N ILE A 27 -21.05 -7.00 -5.17
CA ILE A 27 -21.09 -8.48 -5.09
C ILE A 27 -21.80 -9.05 -6.30
N GLY A 28 -21.19 -10.03 -6.96
CA GLY A 28 -21.82 -10.70 -8.09
C GLY A 28 -22.08 -9.81 -9.31
N GLY A 29 -21.33 -8.70 -9.46
CA GLY A 29 -21.46 -7.74 -10.55
C GLY A 29 -22.52 -6.65 -10.33
N ILE A 30 -23.10 -6.53 -9.13
CA ILE A 30 -24.12 -5.54 -8.79
C ILE A 30 -23.83 -4.87 -7.44
N ALA A 31 -24.41 -3.68 -7.24
CA ALA A 31 -24.40 -2.96 -5.98
C ALA A 31 -25.42 -3.57 -5.00
N VAL A 32 -24.97 -4.01 -3.82
CA VAL A 32 -25.80 -4.71 -2.81
C VAL A 32 -25.71 -3.99 -1.47
N ALA A 33 -26.85 -3.74 -0.83
CA ALA A 33 -26.90 -3.20 0.54
C ALA A 33 -26.36 -4.26 1.53
N SER A 34 -25.91 -3.83 2.73
CA SER A 34 -25.59 -4.76 3.81
C SER A 34 -26.82 -5.60 4.18
N ALA A 35 -26.58 -6.87 4.52
CA ALA A 35 -27.63 -7.85 4.85
C ALA A 35 -28.52 -7.39 6.01
N ASP A 36 -27.98 -6.63 6.96
CA ASP A 36 -28.70 -6.05 8.09
C ASP A 36 -29.15 -4.59 7.88
N GLY A 37 -28.84 -4.01 6.70
CA GLY A 37 -29.13 -2.62 6.36
C GLY A 37 -28.18 -1.60 7.03
N GLY A 38 -27.13 -2.07 7.72
CA GLY A 38 -26.15 -1.24 8.40
C GLY A 38 -25.35 -0.36 7.43
N THR A 39 -25.03 0.85 7.86
CA THR A 39 -24.18 1.80 7.10
C THR A 39 -23.15 2.48 8.00
N MET A 40 -22.08 2.96 7.39
CA MET A 40 -21.01 3.75 8.04
C MET A 40 -20.74 5.00 7.22
N ASP A 41 -20.26 6.04 7.88
CA ASP A 41 -19.79 7.26 7.22
C ASP A 41 -18.28 7.16 6.98
N THR A 42 -17.81 7.67 5.84
CA THR A 42 -16.40 7.97 5.61
C THR A 42 -16.16 9.46 5.78
N LEU A 43 -14.99 9.81 6.37
CA LEU A 43 -14.68 11.18 6.77
C LEU A 43 -13.58 11.74 5.87
N ASP A 44 -13.70 13.00 5.50
CA ASP A 44 -12.61 13.75 4.90
C ASP A 44 -11.60 14.17 5.98
N PRO A 45 -10.35 13.64 5.96
CA PRO A 45 -9.34 13.96 6.97
C PRO A 45 -8.95 15.45 7.02
N GLY A 46 -9.09 16.15 5.90
CA GLY A 46 -8.81 17.59 5.80
C GLY A 46 -9.80 18.47 6.54
N THR A 47 -10.99 17.94 6.85
CA THR A 47 -12.04 18.66 7.57
C THR A 47 -12.54 17.95 8.81
N GLY A 48 -12.34 16.65 8.94
CA GLY A 48 -12.93 15.78 9.96
C GLY A 48 -14.43 15.55 9.79
N ARG A 49 -15.00 15.89 8.64
CA ARG A 49 -16.45 15.78 8.37
C ARG A 49 -16.77 14.58 7.51
N ALA A 50 -17.94 13.98 7.72
CA ALA A 50 -18.47 12.96 6.83
C ALA A 50 -18.77 13.56 5.46
N PHE A 51 -18.30 12.87 4.38
CA PHE A 51 -18.56 13.29 3.02
C PHE A 51 -19.29 12.23 2.18
N ALA A 52 -19.30 10.97 2.63
CA ALA A 52 -20.05 9.88 2.01
C ALA A 52 -20.48 8.85 3.05
N ARG A 53 -21.38 7.96 2.63
CA ARG A 53 -21.87 6.84 3.43
C ARG A 53 -21.75 5.56 2.64
N PHE A 54 -21.45 4.43 3.30
CA PHE A 54 -21.30 3.14 2.67
C PHE A 54 -21.87 2.00 3.52
N ALA A 55 -22.10 0.84 2.91
CA ALA A 55 -22.65 -0.34 3.58
C ALA A 55 -21.69 -0.91 4.63
N ALA A 56 -22.17 -1.22 5.83
CA ALA A 56 -21.43 -1.82 6.93
C ALA A 56 -21.56 -3.36 6.88
N GLY A 57 -20.66 -4.01 6.12
CA GLY A 57 -20.70 -5.46 5.89
C GLY A 57 -20.47 -6.30 7.12
N GLN A 58 -21.20 -7.40 7.19
CA GLN A 58 -21.17 -8.43 8.20
C GLN A 58 -20.74 -9.78 7.62
N ALA A 59 -20.67 -10.82 8.44
CA ALA A 59 -20.31 -12.16 8.00
C ALA A 59 -21.21 -12.70 6.87
N ALA A 60 -22.50 -12.34 6.85
CA ALA A 60 -23.43 -12.76 5.80
C ALA A 60 -23.09 -12.14 4.43
N ASP A 61 -22.63 -10.89 4.41
CA ASP A 61 -22.19 -10.21 3.18
C ASP A 61 -20.91 -10.81 2.63
N VAL A 62 -19.98 -11.16 3.53
CA VAL A 62 -18.74 -11.87 3.19
C VAL A 62 -19.06 -13.25 2.61
N ASP A 63 -19.96 -14.02 3.23
CA ASP A 63 -20.38 -15.34 2.72
C ASP A 63 -20.98 -15.20 1.33
N ALA A 64 -21.87 -14.24 1.10
CA ALA A 64 -22.46 -13.96 -0.21
C ALA A 64 -21.39 -13.64 -1.28
N ALA A 65 -20.39 -12.83 -0.93
CA ALA A 65 -19.29 -12.48 -1.83
C ALA A 65 -18.39 -13.69 -2.15
N VAL A 66 -18.01 -14.48 -1.15
CA VAL A 66 -17.21 -15.68 -1.34
C VAL A 66 -17.97 -16.74 -2.12
N LEU A 67 -19.26 -16.91 -1.89
CA LEU A 67 -20.11 -17.80 -2.70
C LEU A 67 -20.19 -17.34 -4.16
N ALA A 68 -20.33 -16.03 -4.41
CA ALA A 68 -20.30 -15.47 -5.77
C ALA A 68 -18.96 -15.73 -6.45
N ALA A 69 -17.85 -15.52 -5.74
CA ALA A 69 -16.50 -15.79 -6.22
C ALA A 69 -16.26 -17.27 -6.54
N ASN A 70 -16.72 -18.19 -5.67
CA ASN A 70 -16.60 -19.63 -5.90
C ASN A 70 -17.44 -20.11 -7.09
N ARG A 71 -18.63 -19.52 -7.32
CA ARG A 71 -19.44 -19.82 -8.53
C ARG A 71 -18.73 -19.33 -9.78
N ALA A 72 -18.16 -18.13 -9.76
CA ALA A 72 -17.45 -17.54 -10.89
C ALA A 72 -16.19 -18.32 -11.29
N LEU A 73 -15.51 -19.00 -10.36
CA LEU A 73 -14.40 -19.91 -10.64
C LEU A 73 -14.77 -21.10 -11.53
N LYS A 74 -16.05 -21.45 -11.62
CA LYS A 74 -16.57 -22.55 -12.45
C LYS A 74 -17.27 -22.04 -13.73
N GLY A 75 -17.24 -20.73 -13.93
CA GLY A 75 -17.89 -20.03 -15.03
C GLY A 75 -16.93 -19.64 -16.16
N PRO A 76 -17.36 -18.70 -17.04
CA PRO A 76 -16.60 -18.28 -18.22
C PRO A 76 -15.18 -17.78 -17.94
N TRP A 77 -14.92 -17.27 -16.73
CA TRP A 77 -13.59 -16.80 -16.34
C TRP A 77 -12.55 -17.92 -16.32
N ARG A 78 -12.94 -19.12 -15.88
CA ARG A 78 -12.09 -20.30 -15.88
C ARG A 78 -11.64 -20.70 -17.28
N ASP A 79 -12.59 -20.67 -18.22
CA ASP A 79 -12.38 -21.16 -19.57
C ASP A 79 -11.79 -20.11 -20.51
N MET A 80 -11.68 -18.86 -20.01
CA MET A 80 -11.11 -17.75 -20.78
C MET A 80 -9.60 -17.96 -20.97
N ALA A 81 -9.14 -17.96 -22.22
CA ALA A 81 -7.72 -18.09 -22.54
C ALA A 81 -6.93 -16.95 -21.90
N PRO A 82 -5.67 -17.18 -21.42
CA PRO A 82 -4.85 -16.17 -20.76
C PRO A 82 -4.73 -14.86 -21.56
N ALA A 83 -4.51 -14.94 -22.87
CA ALA A 83 -4.45 -13.76 -23.74
C ALA A 83 -5.78 -12.97 -23.80
N GLN A 84 -6.93 -13.64 -23.60
CA GLN A 84 -8.22 -12.96 -23.51
C GLN A 84 -8.38 -12.25 -22.18
N ARG A 85 -7.97 -12.88 -21.06
CA ARG A 85 -7.91 -12.20 -19.75
C ARG A 85 -7.03 -10.96 -19.81
N GLY A 86 -5.86 -11.05 -20.49
CA GLY A 86 -4.97 -9.91 -20.70
C GLY A 86 -5.69 -8.75 -21.39
N ARG A 87 -6.49 -8.98 -22.43
CA ARG A 87 -7.27 -7.91 -23.07
C ARG A 87 -8.30 -7.27 -22.15
N VAL A 88 -8.95 -8.07 -21.29
CA VAL A 88 -9.89 -7.54 -20.29
C VAL A 88 -9.15 -6.65 -19.28
N LEU A 89 -7.99 -7.10 -18.76
CA LEU A 89 -7.21 -6.32 -17.81
C LEU A 89 -6.66 -5.02 -18.43
N HIS A 90 -6.25 -5.07 -19.69
CA HIS A 90 -5.86 -3.86 -20.41
C HIS A 90 -7.03 -2.85 -20.51
N ARG A 91 -8.24 -3.36 -20.78
CA ARG A 91 -9.45 -2.54 -20.78
C ARG A 91 -9.74 -1.92 -19.40
N VAL A 92 -9.44 -2.63 -18.28
CA VAL A 92 -9.52 -2.05 -16.93
C VAL A 92 -8.57 -0.86 -16.81
N ALA A 93 -7.32 -1.00 -17.28
CA ALA A 93 -6.34 0.10 -17.24
C ALA A 93 -6.80 1.33 -18.04
N GLU A 94 -7.40 1.12 -19.22
CA GLU A 94 -7.99 2.22 -20.01
C GLU A 94 -9.11 2.93 -19.24
N LEU A 95 -10.02 2.16 -18.60
CA LEU A 95 -11.12 2.72 -17.84
C LEU A 95 -10.64 3.47 -16.58
N ILE A 96 -9.58 2.99 -15.89
CA ILE A 96 -8.95 3.73 -14.79
C ILE A 96 -8.44 5.08 -15.30
N ARG A 97 -7.72 5.13 -16.42
CA ARG A 97 -7.23 6.38 -17.02
C ARG A 97 -8.36 7.32 -17.44
N ALA A 98 -9.42 6.76 -18.03
CA ALA A 98 -10.59 7.55 -18.43
C ALA A 98 -11.31 8.19 -17.23
N ASN A 99 -11.24 7.59 -16.05
CA ASN A 99 -11.84 8.08 -14.81
C ASN A 99 -10.82 8.74 -13.86
N ALA A 100 -9.59 9.03 -14.32
CA ALA A 100 -8.48 9.42 -13.45
C ALA A 100 -8.79 10.65 -12.60
N ALA A 101 -9.40 11.67 -13.17
CA ALA A 101 -9.74 12.89 -12.46
C ALA A 101 -10.68 12.62 -11.27
N ARG A 102 -11.75 11.85 -11.49
CA ARG A 102 -12.73 11.53 -10.44
C ARG A 102 -12.13 10.63 -9.37
N LEU A 103 -11.40 9.57 -9.78
CA LEU A 103 -10.73 8.66 -8.86
C LEU A 103 -9.75 9.40 -7.95
N ALA A 104 -8.93 10.32 -8.50
CA ALA A 104 -7.97 11.08 -7.71
C ALA A 104 -8.63 12.02 -6.70
N VAL A 105 -9.72 12.70 -7.08
CA VAL A 105 -10.45 13.57 -6.13
C VAL A 105 -11.10 12.75 -5.01
N VAL A 106 -11.69 11.58 -5.33
CA VAL A 106 -12.25 10.66 -4.31
C VAL A 106 -11.14 10.14 -3.40
N GLU A 107 -10.01 9.70 -3.96
CA GLU A 107 -8.85 9.22 -3.19
C GLU A 107 -8.33 10.30 -2.23
N THR A 108 -8.28 11.57 -2.68
CA THR A 108 -7.88 12.70 -1.84
C THR A 108 -8.86 12.96 -0.70
N LEU A 109 -10.17 12.95 -0.98
CA LEU A 109 -11.20 13.14 0.05
C LEU A 109 -11.19 11.99 1.07
N ASP A 110 -11.03 10.76 0.61
CA ASP A 110 -11.13 9.56 1.44
C ASP A 110 -9.87 9.36 2.32
N SER A 111 -8.68 9.63 1.77
CA SER A 111 -7.40 9.40 2.47
C SER A 111 -6.76 10.64 3.08
N GLY A 112 -7.08 11.83 2.59
CA GLY A 112 -6.46 13.10 2.96
C GLY A 112 -5.21 13.46 2.18
N LYS A 113 -4.64 12.55 1.36
CA LYS A 113 -3.42 12.81 0.58
C LYS A 113 -3.60 13.96 -0.41
N ARG A 114 -2.48 14.54 -0.84
CA ARG A 114 -2.52 15.60 -1.85
C ARG A 114 -3.04 15.08 -3.18
N LEU A 115 -3.76 15.92 -3.91
CA LEU A 115 -4.32 15.57 -5.22
C LEU A 115 -3.25 15.09 -6.22
N VAL A 116 -2.04 15.68 -6.18
CA VAL A 116 -0.93 15.26 -7.03
C VAL A 116 -0.46 13.84 -6.71
N GLU A 117 -0.48 13.45 -5.45
CA GLU A 117 -0.15 12.08 -4.99
C GLU A 117 -1.26 11.11 -5.42
N ALA A 118 -2.52 11.49 -5.25
CA ALA A 118 -3.66 10.68 -5.70
C ALA A 118 -3.68 10.46 -7.22
N LEU A 119 -3.31 11.47 -8.01
CA LEU A 119 -3.13 11.31 -9.47
C LEU A 119 -2.01 10.32 -9.80
N GLY A 120 -0.92 10.33 -9.03
CA GLY A 120 0.16 9.35 -9.12
C GLY A 120 -0.33 7.93 -8.81
N ASP A 121 -1.14 7.76 -7.78
CA ASP A 121 -1.74 6.47 -7.40
C ASP A 121 -2.66 5.92 -8.48
N VAL A 122 -3.49 6.77 -9.09
CA VAL A 122 -4.36 6.37 -10.21
C VAL A 122 -3.55 5.93 -11.42
N ALA A 123 -2.49 6.67 -11.76
CA ALA A 123 -1.58 6.29 -12.84
C ALA A 123 -0.87 4.97 -12.52
N GLY A 124 -0.41 4.77 -11.28
CA GLY A 124 0.19 3.54 -10.78
C GLY A 124 -0.77 2.35 -10.86
N ALA A 125 -2.03 2.53 -10.48
CA ALA A 125 -3.07 1.51 -10.56
C ALA A 125 -3.33 1.08 -12.02
N ALA A 126 -3.45 2.03 -12.95
CA ALA A 126 -3.59 1.71 -14.38
C ALA A 126 -2.38 0.95 -14.93
N ASN A 127 -1.16 1.40 -14.61
CA ASN A 127 0.08 0.74 -15.02
C ASN A 127 0.20 -0.68 -14.44
N CYS A 128 -0.32 -0.91 -13.22
CA CYS A 128 -0.38 -2.24 -12.62
C CYS A 128 -1.25 -3.20 -13.44
N PHE A 129 -2.44 -2.78 -13.84
CA PHE A 129 -3.30 -3.58 -14.69
C PHE A 129 -2.68 -3.85 -16.07
N ASP A 130 -2.04 -2.86 -16.70
CA ASP A 130 -1.32 -3.05 -17.98
C ASP A 130 -0.17 -4.05 -17.85
N TYR A 131 0.63 -3.95 -16.78
CA TYR A 131 1.74 -4.86 -16.55
C TYR A 131 1.27 -6.31 -16.47
N TYR A 132 0.23 -6.57 -15.67
CA TYR A 132 -0.30 -7.93 -15.53
C TYR A 132 -1.16 -8.37 -16.71
N ALA A 133 -1.77 -7.46 -17.46
CA ALA A 133 -2.38 -7.75 -18.75
C ALA A 133 -1.37 -8.38 -19.72
N GLY A 134 -0.18 -7.80 -19.79
CA GLY A 134 0.94 -8.34 -20.59
C GLY A 134 1.55 -9.62 -20.04
N ALA A 135 1.33 -9.95 -18.76
CA ALA A 135 1.90 -11.13 -18.10
C ALA A 135 1.00 -12.36 -18.11
N CYS A 136 -0.30 -12.24 -18.44
CA CYS A 136 -1.28 -13.32 -18.36
C CYS A 136 -0.87 -14.60 -19.09
N ASP A 137 -0.31 -14.49 -20.29
CA ASP A 137 0.11 -15.60 -21.14
C ASP A 137 1.61 -15.92 -21.04
N LYS A 138 2.33 -15.28 -20.14
CA LYS A 138 3.77 -15.50 -19.88
C LYS A 138 4.03 -16.35 -18.61
N HIS A 139 2.98 -16.67 -17.86
CA HIS A 139 3.08 -17.46 -16.64
C HIS A 139 3.01 -18.96 -16.96
N GLN A 140 4.09 -19.48 -17.54
CA GLN A 140 4.21 -20.82 -18.06
C GLN A 140 4.68 -21.82 -17.00
N GLY A 141 4.41 -23.12 -17.24
CA GLY A 141 5.04 -24.23 -16.53
C GLY A 141 6.28 -24.73 -17.26
N ASP A 142 6.93 -25.75 -16.67
CA ASP A 142 8.21 -26.31 -17.10
C ASP A 142 8.00 -27.69 -17.78
N SER A 143 8.86 -28.02 -18.74
CA SER A 143 9.05 -29.38 -19.23
C SER A 143 10.19 -30.05 -18.45
N LEU A 144 9.93 -31.22 -17.85
CA LEU A 144 10.87 -31.91 -16.94
C LEU A 144 11.50 -33.13 -17.63
N PRO A 145 12.84 -33.24 -17.65
CA PRO A 145 13.53 -34.35 -18.30
C PRO A 145 13.56 -35.60 -17.41
N LEU A 146 12.65 -36.57 -17.60
CA LEU A 146 12.64 -37.85 -16.87
C LEU A 146 13.14 -39.04 -17.68
N GLY A 147 13.60 -38.83 -18.94
CA GLY A 147 14.07 -39.89 -19.82
C GLY A 147 13.03 -40.26 -20.90
N PRO A 148 13.37 -41.16 -21.81
CA PRO A 148 12.59 -41.40 -23.06
C PRO A 148 11.24 -42.06 -22.84
N ASP A 149 11.07 -42.74 -21.70
CA ASP A 149 9.80 -43.46 -21.39
C ASP A 149 8.77 -42.56 -20.66
N TYR A 150 9.07 -41.28 -20.50
CA TYR A 150 8.20 -40.37 -19.72
C TYR A 150 8.01 -39.02 -20.41
N LEU A 151 6.79 -38.52 -20.32
CA LEU A 151 6.47 -37.10 -20.54
C LEU A 151 6.14 -36.47 -19.17
N ALA A 152 6.89 -35.45 -18.76
CA ALA A 152 6.64 -34.74 -17.53
C ALA A 152 6.66 -33.23 -17.73
N TYR A 153 5.67 -32.57 -17.12
CA TYR A 153 5.53 -31.10 -17.19
C TYR A 153 4.82 -30.57 -15.97
N THR A 154 4.95 -29.26 -15.74
CA THR A 154 4.20 -28.54 -14.70
C THR A 154 3.13 -27.63 -15.31
N LEU A 155 2.06 -27.39 -14.55
CA LEU A 155 1.04 -26.40 -14.84
C LEU A 155 0.93 -25.43 -13.68
N ASN A 156 0.82 -24.14 -13.97
CA ASN A 156 0.48 -23.11 -13.00
C ASN A 156 -1.04 -22.87 -13.04
N GLU A 157 -1.75 -23.40 -12.05
CA GLU A 157 -3.20 -23.24 -11.92
C GLU A 157 -3.53 -22.12 -10.92
N PRO A 158 -4.64 -21.35 -11.11
CA PRO A 158 -5.07 -20.37 -10.12
C PRO A 158 -5.31 -21.04 -8.75
N VAL A 159 -4.92 -20.35 -7.66
CA VAL A 159 -5.15 -20.87 -6.31
C VAL A 159 -6.63 -21.00 -5.97
N GLY A 160 -7.49 -20.15 -6.55
CA GLY A 160 -8.94 -20.17 -6.34
C GLY A 160 -9.50 -18.79 -5.97
N VAL A 161 -10.32 -18.70 -4.93
CA VAL A 161 -10.79 -17.42 -4.37
C VAL A 161 -9.66 -16.78 -3.55
N THR A 162 -9.37 -15.52 -3.84
CA THR A 162 -8.38 -14.72 -3.11
C THR A 162 -9.04 -13.61 -2.33
N ALA A 163 -8.67 -13.45 -1.06
CA ALA A 163 -9.09 -12.35 -0.21
C ALA A 163 -8.02 -11.26 -0.19
N HIS A 164 -8.43 -10.00 -0.29
CA HIS A 164 -7.53 -8.84 -0.24
C HIS A 164 -7.99 -7.87 0.82
N ILE A 165 -7.19 -7.74 1.90
CA ILE A 165 -7.43 -6.77 2.96
C ILE A 165 -6.58 -5.54 2.66
N ILE A 166 -7.23 -4.46 2.27
CA ILE A 166 -6.62 -3.26 1.70
C ILE A 166 -6.47 -2.20 2.80
N PRO A 167 -5.30 -1.57 2.97
CA PRO A 167 -5.07 -0.52 3.96
C PRO A 167 -5.64 0.82 3.51
N TRP A 168 -5.70 1.76 4.44
CA TRP A 168 -6.26 3.09 4.21
C TRP A 168 -5.30 4.11 3.57
N ASN A 169 -3.99 3.87 3.61
CA ASN A 169 -3.00 4.86 3.17
C ASN A 169 -2.79 4.94 1.65
N TYR A 170 -2.97 3.83 0.93
CA TYR A 170 -2.91 3.73 -0.53
C TYR A 170 -4.05 2.84 -1.05
N PRO A 171 -5.33 3.23 -0.86
CA PRO A 171 -6.46 2.35 -1.12
C PRO A 171 -6.55 1.86 -2.56
N LEU A 172 -6.53 2.75 -3.55
CA LEU A 172 -6.62 2.37 -4.97
C LEU A 172 -5.36 1.61 -5.45
N SER A 173 -4.19 2.13 -5.12
CA SER A 173 -2.91 1.53 -5.54
C SER A 173 -2.73 0.12 -4.97
N THR A 174 -3.03 -0.10 -3.67
CA THR A 174 -2.93 -1.42 -3.05
C THR A 174 -4.02 -2.37 -3.54
N ALA A 175 -5.24 -1.87 -3.79
CA ALA A 175 -6.28 -2.66 -4.45
C ALA A 175 -5.79 -3.18 -5.81
N ALA A 176 -5.26 -2.31 -6.68
CA ALA A 176 -4.74 -2.70 -7.98
C ALA A 176 -3.59 -3.72 -7.87
N ARG A 177 -2.66 -3.53 -6.92
CA ARG A 177 -1.52 -4.43 -6.68
C ARG A 177 -1.93 -5.86 -6.30
N GLY A 178 -3.05 -6.02 -5.59
CA GLY A 178 -3.59 -7.32 -5.25
C GLY A 178 -4.48 -7.91 -6.35
N LEU A 179 -5.42 -7.11 -6.87
CA LEU A 179 -6.43 -7.57 -7.80
C LEU A 179 -5.85 -7.93 -9.17
N ALA A 180 -4.98 -7.08 -9.74
CA ALA A 180 -4.48 -7.29 -11.10
C ALA A 180 -3.72 -8.62 -11.27
N PRO A 181 -2.73 -8.99 -10.42
CA PRO A 181 -2.05 -10.28 -10.54
C PRO A 181 -2.96 -11.47 -10.22
N ALA A 182 -3.89 -11.34 -9.26
CA ALA A 182 -4.86 -12.40 -8.94
C ALA A 182 -5.76 -12.71 -10.14
N LEU A 183 -6.31 -11.68 -10.78
CA LEU A 183 -7.11 -11.79 -11.99
C LEU A 183 -6.27 -12.32 -13.17
N ALA A 184 -5.04 -11.86 -13.35
CA ALA A 184 -4.14 -12.34 -14.38
C ALA A 184 -3.86 -13.85 -14.25
N ALA A 185 -3.67 -14.34 -13.04
CA ALA A 185 -3.50 -15.76 -12.74
C ALA A 185 -4.79 -16.58 -12.96
N GLY A 186 -5.96 -15.93 -13.11
CA GLY A 186 -7.26 -16.58 -13.28
C GLY A 186 -8.02 -16.85 -11.98
N CYS A 187 -7.59 -16.26 -10.87
CA CYS A 187 -8.31 -16.28 -9.60
C CYS A 187 -9.59 -15.44 -9.64
N THR A 188 -10.44 -15.63 -8.64
CA THR A 188 -11.52 -14.70 -8.30
C THR A 188 -11.19 -13.99 -7.01
N VAL A 189 -11.77 -12.81 -6.81
CA VAL A 189 -11.34 -11.87 -5.77
C VAL A 189 -12.52 -11.48 -4.88
N VAL A 190 -12.26 -11.42 -3.57
CA VAL A 190 -13.08 -10.72 -2.59
C VAL A 190 -12.18 -9.72 -1.87
N ALA A 191 -12.38 -8.44 -2.11
CA ALA A 191 -11.60 -7.37 -1.49
C ALA A 191 -12.39 -6.72 -0.34
N LYS A 192 -11.67 -6.39 0.74
CA LYS A 192 -12.18 -5.62 1.87
C LYS A 192 -11.29 -4.39 2.06
N PRO A 193 -11.69 -3.21 1.58
CA PRO A 193 -10.98 -1.97 1.86
C PRO A 193 -11.08 -1.58 3.34
N ALA A 194 -10.12 -0.79 3.82
CA ALA A 194 -10.22 -0.19 5.14
C ALA A 194 -11.50 0.65 5.26
N GLU A 195 -12.09 0.67 6.45
CA GLU A 195 -13.32 1.45 6.71
C GLU A 195 -13.11 2.95 6.57
N GLN A 196 -11.87 3.42 6.68
CA GLN A 196 -11.52 4.83 6.48
C GLN A 196 -11.47 5.24 5.01
N THR A 197 -11.29 4.29 4.08
CA THR A 197 -11.06 4.60 2.66
C THR A 197 -11.69 3.54 1.74
N PRO A 198 -13.03 3.39 1.75
CA PRO A 198 -13.68 2.31 1.04
C PRO A 198 -13.95 2.59 -0.44
N LEU A 199 -14.00 3.87 -0.85
CA LEU A 199 -14.71 4.27 -2.06
C LEU A 199 -13.98 3.90 -3.35
N THR A 200 -12.67 4.14 -3.44
CA THR A 200 -11.93 3.88 -4.68
C THR A 200 -11.79 2.39 -5.00
N ALA A 201 -11.81 1.50 -3.98
CA ALA A 201 -11.87 0.06 -4.19
C ALA A 201 -13.24 -0.39 -4.77
N LEU A 202 -14.35 0.21 -4.33
CA LEU A 202 -15.68 -0.02 -4.92
C LEU A 202 -15.71 0.45 -6.37
N MET A 203 -15.22 1.66 -6.64
CA MET A 203 -15.14 2.19 -8.01
C MET A 203 -14.28 1.29 -8.92
N LEU A 204 -13.16 0.77 -8.43
CA LEU A 204 -12.30 -0.15 -9.17
C LEU A 204 -13.05 -1.45 -9.54
N ALA A 205 -13.85 -2.01 -8.63
CA ALA A 205 -14.63 -3.21 -8.92
C ALA A 205 -15.69 -2.97 -10.00
N GLU A 206 -16.35 -1.80 -9.97
CA GLU A 206 -17.27 -1.37 -11.03
C GLU A 206 -16.57 -1.24 -12.39
N LEU A 207 -15.37 -0.62 -12.42
CA LEU A 207 -14.57 -0.50 -13.65
C LEU A 207 -14.11 -1.87 -14.16
N CYS A 208 -13.75 -2.81 -13.28
CA CYS A 208 -13.45 -4.19 -13.67
C CYS A 208 -14.66 -4.83 -14.37
N HIS A 209 -15.85 -4.69 -13.81
CA HIS A 209 -17.07 -5.23 -14.42
C HIS A 209 -17.40 -4.58 -15.78
N GLN A 210 -17.29 -3.25 -15.88
CA GLN A 210 -17.46 -2.50 -17.13
C GLN A 210 -16.44 -2.91 -18.20
N ALA A 211 -15.24 -3.30 -17.81
CA ALA A 211 -14.20 -3.80 -18.70
C ALA A 211 -14.49 -5.22 -19.27
N GLY A 212 -15.47 -5.92 -18.71
CA GLY A 212 -15.84 -7.29 -19.10
C GLY A 212 -15.33 -8.38 -18.16
N VAL A 213 -14.88 -8.04 -16.95
CA VAL A 213 -14.67 -9.03 -15.89
C VAL A 213 -16.03 -9.61 -15.50
N PRO A 214 -16.25 -10.95 -15.62
CA PRO A 214 -17.55 -11.54 -15.38
C PRO A 214 -18.08 -11.33 -13.96
N ALA A 215 -19.40 -11.31 -13.83
CA ALA A 215 -20.07 -11.17 -12.53
C ALA A 215 -19.55 -12.21 -11.51
N GLY A 216 -19.24 -11.78 -10.30
CA GLY A 216 -18.70 -12.60 -9.23
C GLY A 216 -17.19 -12.84 -9.28
N VAL A 217 -16.49 -12.50 -10.35
CA VAL A 217 -15.02 -12.64 -10.42
C VAL A 217 -14.32 -11.59 -9.56
N CYS A 218 -14.82 -10.37 -9.50
CA CYS A 218 -14.33 -9.30 -8.63
C CYS A 218 -15.48 -8.84 -7.72
N ASN A 219 -15.27 -8.92 -6.41
CA ASN A 219 -16.24 -8.53 -5.38
C ASN A 219 -15.58 -7.64 -4.36
N VAL A 220 -16.30 -6.65 -3.83
CA VAL A 220 -15.85 -5.77 -2.74
C VAL A 220 -16.90 -5.75 -1.65
N VAL A 221 -16.50 -6.10 -0.43
CA VAL A 221 -17.30 -5.98 0.79
C VAL A 221 -16.68 -4.91 1.66
N THR A 222 -17.42 -3.84 1.93
CA THR A 222 -17.03 -2.76 2.85
C THR A 222 -17.45 -3.12 4.28
N GLY A 223 -16.88 -2.45 5.28
CA GLY A 223 -17.16 -2.71 6.68
C GLY A 223 -15.89 -2.71 7.54
N THR A 224 -16.05 -2.94 8.84
CA THR A 224 -14.92 -2.88 9.77
C THR A 224 -13.95 -4.05 9.60
N GLY A 225 -12.70 -3.86 10.03
CA GLY A 225 -11.73 -4.95 10.12
C GLY A 225 -12.19 -6.07 11.07
N ARG A 226 -12.91 -5.71 12.15
CA ARG A 226 -13.39 -6.63 13.18
C ARG A 226 -14.51 -7.54 12.66
N ASP A 227 -15.43 -7.00 11.90
CA ASP A 227 -16.61 -7.73 11.42
C ASP A 227 -16.34 -8.36 10.04
N ALA A 228 -16.39 -7.57 8.97
CA ALA A 228 -16.18 -8.08 7.60
C ALA A 228 -14.77 -8.64 7.37
N GLY A 229 -13.72 -7.97 7.89
CA GLY A 229 -12.33 -8.41 7.72
C GLY A 229 -12.06 -9.75 8.39
N ALA A 230 -12.45 -9.89 9.65
CA ALA A 230 -12.25 -11.13 10.41
C ALA A 230 -13.08 -12.29 9.83
N ALA A 231 -14.31 -12.03 9.37
CA ALA A 231 -15.13 -13.03 8.69
C ALA A 231 -14.46 -13.53 7.40
N LEU A 232 -13.93 -12.60 6.58
CA LEU A 232 -13.27 -12.93 5.30
C LEU A 232 -12.00 -13.77 5.51
N VAL A 233 -11.18 -13.42 6.48
CA VAL A 233 -9.92 -14.13 6.77
C VAL A 233 -10.16 -15.56 7.26
N ARG A 234 -11.25 -15.79 8.01
CA ARG A 234 -11.61 -17.12 8.56
C ARG A 234 -12.42 -17.98 7.60
N HIS A 235 -12.85 -17.42 6.47
CA HIS A 235 -13.82 -18.08 5.61
C HIS A 235 -13.20 -19.30 4.89
N PRO A 236 -13.80 -20.53 5.03
CA PRO A 236 -13.23 -21.76 4.47
C PRO A 236 -13.21 -21.81 2.93
N GLY A 237 -14.00 -20.97 2.27
CA GLY A 237 -14.01 -20.82 0.80
C GLY A 237 -12.94 -19.88 0.24
N VAL A 238 -12.04 -19.35 1.09
CA VAL A 238 -10.90 -18.51 0.70
C VAL A 238 -9.63 -19.35 0.66
N HIS A 239 -8.88 -19.28 -0.44
CA HIS A 239 -7.72 -20.13 -0.69
C HIS A 239 -6.38 -19.37 -0.57
N HIS A 240 -6.42 -18.04 -0.65
CA HIS A 240 -5.25 -17.16 -0.50
C HIS A 240 -5.70 -15.84 0.11
N ILE A 241 -4.87 -15.27 0.99
CA ILE A 241 -5.09 -13.95 1.58
C ILE A 241 -3.87 -13.09 1.32
N THR A 242 -4.08 -11.91 0.76
CA THR A 242 -3.12 -10.81 0.75
C THR A 242 -3.57 -9.78 1.77
N PHE A 243 -2.73 -9.52 2.75
CA PHE A 243 -2.99 -8.57 3.82
C PHE A 243 -1.91 -7.49 3.85
N THR A 244 -2.32 -6.23 3.83
CA THR A 244 -1.44 -5.08 4.08
C THR A 244 -1.97 -4.31 5.29
N GLY A 245 -1.11 -4.10 6.30
CA GLY A 245 -1.51 -3.39 7.51
C GLY A 245 -0.49 -3.50 8.66
N SER A 246 -0.97 -3.34 9.91
CA SER A 246 -0.10 -3.39 11.08
C SER A 246 0.41 -4.80 11.38
N VAL A 247 1.58 -4.88 12.03
CA VAL A 247 2.18 -6.16 12.46
C VAL A 247 1.24 -6.96 13.35
N ASN A 248 0.59 -6.32 14.32
CA ASN A 248 -0.30 -7.02 15.24
C ASN A 248 -1.51 -7.61 14.51
N THR A 249 -2.12 -6.86 13.60
CA THR A 249 -3.22 -7.38 12.76
C THR A 249 -2.74 -8.49 11.82
N GLY A 250 -1.53 -8.39 11.26
CA GLY A 250 -0.93 -9.45 10.45
C GLY A 250 -0.77 -10.77 11.22
N ILE A 251 -0.35 -10.69 12.48
CA ILE A 251 -0.29 -11.86 13.39
C ILE A 251 -1.67 -12.47 13.61
N ASP A 252 -2.70 -11.64 13.79
CA ASP A 252 -4.07 -12.12 13.98
C ASP A 252 -4.66 -12.72 12.69
N VAL A 253 -4.30 -12.18 11.52
CA VAL A 253 -4.62 -12.77 10.21
C VAL A 253 -3.98 -14.16 10.07
N MET A 254 -2.69 -14.31 10.40
CA MET A 254 -2.00 -15.60 10.37
C MET A 254 -2.70 -16.64 11.26
N ARG A 255 -3.02 -16.25 12.50
CA ARG A 255 -3.74 -17.13 13.45
C ARG A 255 -5.12 -17.53 12.94
N SER A 256 -5.84 -16.58 12.35
CA SER A 256 -7.19 -16.79 11.84
C SER A 256 -7.24 -17.64 10.57
N ALA A 257 -6.21 -17.57 9.73
CA ALA A 257 -6.08 -18.33 8.48
C ALA A 257 -5.59 -19.78 8.72
N ALA A 258 -4.89 -20.03 9.82
CA ALA A 258 -4.24 -21.32 10.12
C ALA A 258 -5.18 -22.53 10.11
N PRO A 259 -6.42 -22.49 10.67
CA PRO A 259 -7.34 -23.63 10.63
C PRO A 259 -7.70 -24.11 9.23
N ASN A 260 -7.69 -23.22 8.24
CA ASN A 260 -7.99 -23.54 6.84
C ASN A 260 -6.74 -23.81 6.01
N ILE A 261 -5.54 -23.70 6.58
CA ILE A 261 -4.24 -23.79 5.88
C ILE A 261 -4.20 -22.81 4.68
N THR A 262 -4.82 -21.65 4.83
CA THR A 262 -4.91 -20.63 3.78
C THR A 262 -3.53 -20.00 3.52
N ARG A 263 -3.14 -19.88 2.25
CA ARG A 263 -1.88 -19.24 1.86
C ARG A 263 -1.94 -17.74 2.15
N LEU A 264 -0.80 -17.16 2.54
CA LEU A 264 -0.70 -15.76 2.93
C LEU A 264 0.42 -15.04 2.17
N VAL A 265 0.16 -13.78 1.83
CA VAL A 265 1.15 -12.74 1.61
C VAL A 265 0.87 -11.65 2.63
N LEU A 266 1.88 -11.27 3.42
CA LEU A 266 1.76 -10.26 4.45
C LEU A 266 2.71 -9.10 4.14
N GLU A 267 2.15 -7.93 3.90
CA GLU A 267 2.85 -6.66 3.75
C GLU A 267 2.58 -5.81 5.00
N LEU A 268 3.56 -5.76 5.88
CA LEU A 268 3.39 -5.15 7.19
C LEU A 268 4.22 -3.87 7.32
N GLY A 269 4.24 -3.31 8.53
CA GLY A 269 4.95 -2.08 8.81
C GLY A 269 6.45 -2.12 8.56
N GLY A 270 7.05 -0.95 8.53
CA GLY A 270 8.48 -0.76 8.36
C GLY A 270 9.06 0.32 9.27
N LYS A 271 10.37 0.31 9.41
CA LYS A 271 11.16 1.38 10.02
C LYS A 271 12.41 1.59 9.17
N SER A 272 12.19 1.94 7.92
CA SER A 272 13.17 1.86 6.86
C SER A 272 14.29 2.89 7.03
N PRO A 273 15.57 2.47 6.94
CA PRO A 273 16.71 3.36 7.04
C PRO A 273 17.06 4.00 5.69
N LEU A 274 17.44 5.27 5.74
CA LEU A 274 18.16 6.00 4.69
C LEU A 274 19.59 6.21 5.19
N LEU A 275 20.57 5.57 4.58
CA LEU A 275 21.99 5.70 4.93
C LEU A 275 22.64 6.77 4.04
N VAL A 276 23.20 7.80 4.62
CA VAL A 276 23.92 8.86 3.89
C VAL A 276 25.38 8.88 4.33
N LEU A 277 26.26 8.45 3.42
CA LEU A 277 27.71 8.40 3.64
C LEU A 277 28.33 9.79 3.46
N ALA A 278 29.57 9.96 3.94
CA ALA A 278 30.26 11.25 3.92
C ALA A 278 30.56 11.78 2.49
N ASP A 279 30.65 10.89 1.50
CA ASP A 279 30.91 11.21 0.10
C ASP A 279 29.65 11.42 -0.75
N ALA A 280 28.45 11.28 -0.15
CA ALA A 280 27.17 11.39 -0.85
C ALA A 280 26.94 12.81 -1.41
N ASP A 281 26.11 12.88 -2.46
CA ASP A 281 25.53 14.17 -2.89
C ASP A 281 24.44 14.57 -1.89
N LEU A 282 24.76 15.54 -1.03
CA LEU A 282 23.87 15.95 0.06
C LEU A 282 22.59 16.64 -0.42
N ALA A 283 22.64 17.31 -1.58
CA ALA A 283 21.44 17.93 -2.14
C ALA A 283 20.45 16.86 -2.61
N GLN A 284 20.95 15.88 -3.38
CA GLN A 284 20.17 14.71 -3.81
C GLN A 284 19.66 13.89 -2.62
N ALA A 285 20.52 13.63 -1.63
CA ALA A 285 20.14 12.92 -0.41
C ALA A 285 19.02 13.65 0.34
N ALA A 286 19.12 14.97 0.51
CA ALA A 286 18.08 15.77 1.17
C ALA A 286 16.76 15.74 0.39
N ASP A 287 16.76 15.82 -0.94
CA ASP A 287 15.56 15.71 -1.78
C ASP A 287 14.88 14.35 -1.57
N ASN A 288 15.65 13.27 -1.59
CA ASN A 288 15.12 11.93 -1.36
C ASN A 288 14.62 11.71 0.09
N VAL A 289 15.31 12.24 1.10
CA VAL A 289 14.85 12.20 2.49
C VAL A 289 13.51 12.90 2.64
N MET A 290 13.36 14.10 2.05
CA MET A 290 12.09 14.84 2.09
C MET A 290 10.93 14.05 1.45
N GLY A 291 11.13 13.49 0.26
CA GLY A 291 10.15 12.64 -0.40
C GLY A 291 9.84 11.37 0.40
N ALA A 292 10.87 10.69 0.90
CA ALA A 292 10.76 9.42 1.58
C ALA A 292 9.95 9.47 2.89
N ILE A 293 9.92 10.62 3.59
CA ILE A 293 9.23 10.73 4.89
C ILE A 293 8.03 11.66 4.89
N PHE A 294 7.98 12.71 4.06
CA PHE A 294 6.89 13.69 4.12
C PHE A 294 5.82 13.53 3.05
N GLU A 295 6.07 12.72 2.00
CA GLU A 295 5.02 12.29 1.08
C GLU A 295 3.91 11.57 1.86
N ASN A 296 2.65 11.79 1.48
CA ASN A 296 1.46 11.27 2.18
C ASN A 296 1.50 11.46 3.71
N ALA A 297 2.10 12.57 4.18
CA ALA A 297 2.32 12.86 5.60
C ALA A 297 3.03 11.72 6.37
N GLY A 298 3.96 11.01 5.72
CA GLY A 298 4.72 9.89 6.30
C GLY A 298 3.92 8.60 6.51
N GLN A 299 2.71 8.54 6.00
CA GLN A 299 1.80 7.39 6.14
C GLN A 299 2.09 6.33 5.06
N ILE A 300 3.34 5.88 4.98
CA ILE A 300 3.86 4.94 3.99
C ILE A 300 4.58 3.81 4.73
N CYS A 301 4.23 2.56 4.45
CA CYS A 301 4.88 1.39 5.06
C CYS A 301 6.39 1.36 4.80
N SER A 302 6.80 1.81 3.62
CA SER A 302 8.19 1.93 3.20
C SER A 302 8.78 3.33 3.39
N ALA A 303 8.16 4.21 4.21
CA ALA A 303 8.71 5.53 4.49
C ALA A 303 10.15 5.44 5.03
N GLY A 304 11.04 6.27 4.48
CA GLY A 304 12.41 6.42 4.98
C GLY A 304 12.43 7.15 6.33
N SER A 305 11.83 6.54 7.34
CA SER A 305 11.55 7.17 8.64
C SER A 305 12.75 7.22 9.59
N ARG A 306 13.87 6.58 9.23
CA ARG A 306 15.17 6.70 9.92
C ARG A 306 16.23 7.22 8.97
N LEU A 307 16.86 8.35 9.31
CA LEU A 307 18.04 8.86 8.63
C LEU A 307 19.28 8.43 9.43
N LEU A 308 20.07 7.54 8.85
CA LEU A 308 21.38 7.15 9.36
C LEU A 308 22.42 7.96 8.59
N VAL A 309 23.13 8.84 9.27
CA VAL A 309 24.02 9.81 8.62
C VAL A 309 25.43 9.72 9.15
N ALA A 310 26.43 9.73 8.25
CA ALA A 310 27.83 9.79 8.65
C ALA A 310 28.12 11.08 9.42
N ARG A 311 28.84 10.98 10.55
CA ARG A 311 29.12 12.12 11.45
C ARG A 311 29.68 13.34 10.73
N ALA A 312 30.50 13.15 9.71
CA ALA A 312 31.15 14.24 8.96
C ALA A 312 30.15 15.16 8.23
N VAL A 313 28.96 14.67 7.92
CA VAL A 313 27.94 15.42 7.13
C VAL A 313 26.61 15.59 7.89
N HIS A 314 26.55 15.11 9.15
CA HIS A 314 25.34 15.10 9.96
C HIS A 314 24.72 16.49 10.10
N GLU A 315 25.43 17.46 10.66
CA GLU A 315 24.86 18.78 10.93
C GLU A 315 24.41 19.49 9.64
N GLN A 316 25.23 19.36 8.59
CA GLN A 316 24.90 19.98 7.29
C GLN A 316 23.62 19.39 6.68
N LEU A 317 23.47 18.06 6.66
CA LEU A 317 22.31 17.41 6.06
C LEU A 317 21.05 17.64 6.90
N VAL A 318 21.15 17.47 8.23
CA VAL A 318 20.00 17.63 9.13
C VAL A 318 19.48 19.06 9.12
N ALA A 319 20.36 20.07 9.09
CA ALA A 319 19.95 21.47 8.97
C ALA A 319 19.21 21.75 7.65
N GLN A 320 19.68 21.18 6.52
CA GLN A 320 19.00 21.29 5.23
C GLN A 320 17.60 20.66 5.26
N VAL A 321 17.50 19.43 5.79
CA VAL A 321 16.21 18.72 5.88
C VAL A 321 15.25 19.45 6.83
N ALA A 322 15.72 19.89 8.00
CA ALA A 322 14.89 20.62 8.97
C ALA A 322 14.36 21.96 8.40
N THR A 323 15.21 22.69 7.68
CA THR A 323 14.80 23.95 7.04
C THR A 323 13.73 23.72 5.98
N ARG A 324 13.90 22.71 5.12
CA ARG A 324 12.93 22.34 4.09
C ARG A 324 11.62 21.80 4.69
N ALA A 325 11.71 20.99 5.73
CA ALA A 325 10.56 20.46 6.45
C ALA A 325 9.71 21.58 7.06
N ALA A 326 10.35 22.55 7.71
CA ALA A 326 9.69 23.71 8.30
C ALA A 326 8.98 24.61 7.25
N ALA A 327 9.45 24.58 6.00
CA ALA A 327 8.90 25.37 4.89
C ALA A 327 7.69 24.69 4.19
N LEU A 328 7.37 23.41 4.51
CA LEU A 328 6.23 22.73 3.90
C LEU A 328 4.92 23.35 4.37
N SER A 329 4.11 23.81 3.41
CA SER A 329 2.75 24.30 3.67
C SER A 329 1.82 23.13 4.02
N LEU A 330 1.02 23.28 5.08
CA LEU A 330 -0.01 22.32 5.47
C LEU A 330 -1.37 22.77 4.97
N GLY A 331 -2.21 21.82 4.56
CA GLY A 331 -3.58 22.13 4.18
C GLY A 331 -4.29 20.98 3.49
N HIS A 332 -5.59 21.20 3.21
CA HIS A 332 -6.44 20.21 2.57
C HIS A 332 -5.86 19.72 1.23
N GLY A 333 -5.87 18.40 0.98
CA GLY A 333 -5.23 17.75 -0.16
C GLY A 333 -5.72 18.20 -1.55
N LEU A 334 -6.94 18.74 -1.65
CA LEU A 334 -7.47 19.33 -2.89
C LEU A 334 -6.88 20.72 -3.23
N ARG A 335 -6.05 21.27 -2.36
CA ARG A 335 -5.32 22.52 -2.61
C ARG A 335 -3.87 22.22 -2.96
N ASP A 336 -3.22 23.17 -3.60
CA ASP A 336 -1.78 23.08 -3.87
C ASP A 336 -0.99 23.38 -2.59
N VAL A 337 -0.69 22.33 -1.85
CA VAL A 337 -0.01 22.37 -0.55
C VAL A 337 1.18 21.44 -0.51
N GLY A 338 2.11 21.65 0.42
CA GLY A 338 3.30 20.83 0.59
C GLY A 338 3.00 19.48 1.25
N MET A 339 2.02 19.40 2.18
CA MET A 339 1.65 18.16 2.85
C MET A 339 0.19 18.19 3.30
N GLY A 340 -0.51 17.05 3.15
CA GLY A 340 -1.89 16.82 3.58
C GLY A 340 -2.01 16.45 5.06
N PRO A 341 -3.23 16.11 5.53
CA PRO A 341 -3.51 15.67 6.90
C PRO A 341 -3.08 14.22 7.17
N LEU A 342 -3.08 13.85 8.45
CA LEU A 342 -3.17 12.46 8.88
C LEU A 342 -4.58 11.93 8.67
N ASN A 343 -4.72 10.63 8.40
CA ASN A 343 -5.99 10.05 7.96
C ASN A 343 -7.13 10.10 9.01
N SER A 344 -6.81 10.13 10.30
CA SER A 344 -7.82 10.13 11.36
C SER A 344 -7.34 10.84 12.64
N GLU A 345 -8.28 11.26 13.47
CA GLU A 345 -8.01 11.86 14.79
C GLU A 345 -7.23 10.90 15.70
N ALA A 346 -7.63 9.61 15.71
CA ALA A 346 -6.92 8.60 16.49
C ALA A 346 -5.48 8.44 16.03
N HIS A 347 -5.23 8.55 14.71
CA HIS A 347 -3.88 8.48 14.17
C HIS A 347 -3.05 9.74 14.48
N LEU A 348 -3.67 10.91 14.45
CA LEU A 348 -3.05 12.17 14.91
C LEU A 348 -2.58 12.06 16.37
N HIS A 349 -3.44 11.55 17.27
CA HIS A 349 -3.07 11.33 18.67
C HIS A 349 -1.95 10.30 18.84
N LYS A 350 -1.94 9.24 18.03
CA LYS A 350 -0.84 8.26 18.03
C LYS A 350 0.48 8.94 17.67
N VAL A 351 0.53 9.69 16.58
CA VAL A 351 1.74 10.35 16.09
C VAL A 351 2.24 11.39 17.09
N SER A 352 1.37 12.29 17.58
CA SER A 352 1.74 13.30 18.58
C SER A 352 2.28 12.67 19.86
N GLY A 353 1.65 11.57 20.32
CA GLY A 353 2.09 10.86 21.52
C GLY A 353 3.53 10.33 21.44
N TYR A 354 3.98 9.85 20.26
CA TYR A 354 5.39 9.44 20.09
C TYR A 354 6.36 10.60 20.23
N VAL A 355 6.04 11.75 19.63
CA VAL A 355 6.90 12.94 19.69
C VAL A 355 6.91 13.55 21.10
N ASP A 356 5.77 13.59 21.78
CA ASP A 356 5.67 14.09 23.15
C ASP A 356 6.49 13.22 24.12
N ARG A 357 6.43 11.89 24.00
CA ARG A 357 7.28 10.99 24.79
C ARG A 357 8.76 11.14 24.47
N ALA A 358 9.12 11.35 23.18
CA ALA A 358 10.51 11.63 22.80
C ALA A 358 11.02 12.92 23.44
N ARG A 359 10.25 14.01 23.39
CA ARG A 359 10.57 15.27 24.10
C ARG A 359 10.74 15.08 25.60
N ALA A 360 9.86 14.31 26.23
CA ALA A 360 9.93 14.04 27.67
C ALA A 360 11.20 13.27 28.05
N ARG A 361 11.78 12.50 27.14
CA ARG A 361 13.09 11.84 27.31
C ARG A 361 14.29 12.72 26.97
N GLY A 362 14.07 13.95 26.52
CA GLY A 362 15.14 14.91 26.19
C GLY A 362 15.66 14.77 24.74
N VAL A 363 14.95 14.08 23.85
CA VAL A 363 15.32 13.99 22.43
C VAL A 363 15.23 15.37 21.78
N ALA A 364 16.26 15.73 21.01
CA ALA A 364 16.30 17.00 20.29
C ALA A 364 15.28 17.04 19.16
N VAL A 365 14.41 18.06 19.15
CA VAL A 365 13.46 18.32 18.07
C VAL A 365 14.01 19.47 17.22
N ARG A 366 14.52 19.16 16.03
CA ARG A 366 15.15 20.15 15.12
C ARG A 366 14.11 21.02 14.43
N THR A 367 12.91 20.49 14.18
CA THR A 367 11.75 21.23 13.65
C THR A 367 10.45 20.49 13.94
N GLY A 368 9.31 21.19 13.91
CA GLY A 368 7.97 20.65 14.00
C GLY A 368 7.59 20.13 15.38
N GLY A 369 6.81 19.06 15.39
CA GLY A 369 6.40 18.36 16.60
C GLY A 369 5.12 18.87 17.25
N ASN A 370 4.26 19.58 16.51
CA ASN A 370 3.01 20.09 17.04
C ASN A 370 1.82 19.72 16.16
N VAL A 371 0.66 19.55 16.79
CA VAL A 371 -0.63 19.51 16.09
C VAL A 371 -0.91 20.90 15.55
N ARG A 372 -1.29 20.99 14.29
CA ARG A 372 -1.57 22.26 13.63
C ARG A 372 -2.73 22.12 12.65
N PRO A 373 -3.96 22.52 13.03
CA PRO A 373 -5.10 22.49 12.12
C PRO A 373 -4.83 23.28 10.84
N ASP A 374 -5.60 23.01 9.80
CA ASP A 374 -5.55 23.72 8.53
C ASP A 374 -5.58 25.25 8.76
N PRO A 375 -4.57 26.01 8.30
CA PRO A 375 -4.48 27.45 8.59
C PRO A 375 -5.59 28.29 7.95
N GLN A 376 -6.32 27.75 6.95
CA GLN A 376 -7.43 28.46 6.31
C GLN A 376 -8.80 28.15 6.96
N THR A 377 -9.00 26.92 7.42
CA THR A 377 -10.30 26.49 7.93
C THR A 377 -10.33 26.24 9.44
N GLY A 378 -9.18 26.07 10.08
CA GLY A 378 -9.07 25.65 11.48
C GLY A 378 -9.53 24.21 11.74
N LEU A 379 -9.72 23.40 10.69
CA LEU A 379 -10.24 22.03 10.75
C LEU A 379 -9.17 21.01 10.36
N GLY A 380 -9.52 19.72 10.46
CA GLY A 380 -8.72 18.59 9.99
C GLY A 380 -7.61 18.15 10.93
N TRP A 381 -6.97 17.03 10.59
CA TRP A 381 -6.02 16.31 11.46
C TRP A 381 -4.58 16.46 10.94
N PHE A 382 -4.00 17.64 11.12
CA PHE A 382 -2.66 17.93 10.61
C PHE A 382 -1.61 17.90 11.72
N TYR A 383 -0.41 17.44 11.35
CA TYR A 383 0.75 17.40 12.20
C TYR A 383 1.95 17.99 11.47
N GLU A 384 2.77 18.79 12.15
CA GLU A 384 3.93 19.44 11.53
C GLU A 384 4.98 18.39 11.08
N PRO A 385 5.62 18.58 9.91
CA PRO A 385 6.82 17.83 9.54
C PRO A 385 7.85 17.92 10.63
N THR A 386 8.27 16.77 11.17
CA THR A 386 9.05 16.70 12.41
C THR A 386 10.37 16.00 12.20
N VAL A 387 11.46 16.56 12.72
CA VAL A 387 12.78 15.94 12.73
C VAL A 387 13.24 15.80 14.17
N LEU A 388 13.38 14.54 14.61
CA LEU A 388 13.96 14.12 15.88
C LEU A 388 15.42 13.75 15.64
N ASP A 389 16.35 14.29 16.43
CA ASP A 389 17.78 14.16 16.19
C ASP A 389 18.52 13.52 17.39
N ASP A 390 19.66 12.89 17.09
CA ASP A 390 20.55 12.24 18.05
C ASP A 390 19.86 11.16 18.90
N LEU A 391 19.05 10.31 18.23
CA LEU A 391 18.32 9.25 18.92
C LEU A 391 19.22 8.04 19.20
N SER A 392 19.09 7.52 20.43
CA SER A 392 19.66 6.21 20.79
C SER A 392 19.08 5.09 19.92
N PRO A 393 19.87 4.05 19.58
CA PRO A 393 19.37 2.89 18.85
C PRO A 393 18.19 2.17 19.53
N THR A 394 18.06 2.30 20.85
CA THR A 394 16.99 1.66 21.64
C THR A 394 15.81 2.59 21.92
N ASP A 395 15.80 3.81 21.39
CA ASP A 395 14.68 4.73 21.59
C ASP A 395 13.41 4.19 20.95
N GLU A 396 12.28 4.40 21.61
CA GLU A 396 10.95 4.01 21.14
C GLU A 396 10.66 4.53 19.72
N ALA A 397 11.03 5.81 19.47
CA ALA A 397 10.82 6.44 18.18
C ALA A 397 11.68 5.81 17.05
N VAL A 398 12.79 5.12 17.39
CA VAL A 398 13.63 4.35 16.45
C VAL A 398 13.10 2.95 16.25
N GLN A 399 12.60 2.29 17.30
CA GLN A 399 12.22 0.89 17.29
C GLN A 399 10.80 0.64 16.79
N GLU A 400 9.91 1.63 16.91
CA GLU A 400 8.51 1.48 16.55
C GLU A 400 8.12 2.30 15.32
N GLU A 401 7.12 1.81 14.58
CA GLU A 401 6.54 2.48 13.42
C GLU A 401 5.57 3.59 13.86
N ILE A 402 6.00 4.84 13.74
CA ILE A 402 5.17 6.02 14.05
C ILE A 402 4.06 6.17 13.01
N PHE A 403 4.38 5.97 11.73
CA PHE A 403 3.50 6.08 10.57
C PHE A 403 2.94 7.50 10.35
N GLY A 404 3.81 8.49 10.52
CA GLY A 404 3.50 9.92 10.41
C GLY A 404 4.70 10.71 9.95
N PRO A 405 4.60 12.04 9.80
CA PRO A 405 5.64 12.90 9.23
C PRO A 405 6.78 13.16 10.24
N VAL A 406 7.40 12.08 10.74
CA VAL A 406 8.43 12.11 11.78
C VAL A 406 9.68 11.38 11.33
N LEU A 407 10.74 12.12 11.06
CA LEU A 407 12.06 11.60 10.74
C LEU A 407 12.87 11.40 12.04
N CYS A 408 13.44 10.21 12.21
CA CYS A 408 14.32 9.85 13.31
C CYS A 408 15.77 9.81 12.82
N VAL A 409 16.64 10.66 13.35
CA VAL A 409 18.04 10.78 12.92
C VAL A 409 18.98 10.08 13.90
N GLN A 410 19.91 9.30 13.36
CA GLN A 410 20.98 8.62 14.08
C GLN A 410 22.30 8.83 13.35
N VAL A 411 23.40 8.92 14.10
CA VAL A 411 24.73 9.16 13.56
C VAL A 411 25.54 7.86 13.60
N PHE A 412 26.36 7.63 12.56
CA PHE A 412 27.34 6.55 12.54
C PHE A 412 28.74 7.08 12.20
N ASP A 413 29.75 6.35 12.64
CA ASP A 413 31.16 6.68 12.44
C ASP A 413 31.83 5.83 11.33
N ASP A 414 31.35 4.60 11.12
CA ASP A 414 31.87 3.67 10.12
C ASP A 414 30.77 2.80 9.52
N LEU A 415 31.12 2.01 8.48
CA LEU A 415 30.16 1.16 7.76
C LEU A 415 29.65 -0.01 8.59
N GLU A 416 30.41 -0.53 9.54
CA GLU A 416 29.99 -1.63 10.41
C GLU A 416 28.87 -1.15 11.33
N GLN A 417 29.07 0.03 11.95
CA GLN A 417 28.03 0.68 12.76
C GLN A 417 26.79 1.03 11.91
N ALA A 418 27.00 1.53 10.68
CA ALA A 418 25.88 1.84 9.78
C ALA A 418 25.00 0.61 9.50
N VAL A 419 25.62 -0.55 9.22
CA VAL A 419 24.90 -1.83 9.03
C VAL A 419 24.22 -2.29 10.32
N ALA A 420 24.91 -2.18 11.46
CA ALA A 420 24.34 -2.55 12.76
C ALA A 420 23.09 -1.71 13.07
N LEU A 421 23.14 -0.39 12.86
CA LEU A 421 21.99 0.51 13.03
C LEU A 421 20.88 0.20 12.01
N ALA A 422 21.22 -0.02 10.74
CA ALA A 422 20.24 -0.34 9.71
C ALA A 422 19.42 -1.58 10.07
N ASN A 423 20.10 -2.64 10.51
CA ASN A 423 19.51 -3.92 10.89
C ASN A 423 18.95 -3.97 12.33
N GLY A 424 19.21 -2.93 13.14
CA GLY A 424 18.94 -2.88 14.57
C GLY A 424 17.46 -2.66 14.96
N THR A 425 16.52 -2.94 14.06
CA THR A 425 15.08 -2.93 14.33
C THR A 425 14.43 -4.27 13.97
N PRO A 426 13.24 -4.57 14.50
CA PRO A 426 12.52 -5.80 14.13
C PRO A 426 11.97 -5.79 12.69
N PHE A 427 12.13 -4.70 11.95
CA PHE A 427 11.63 -4.50 10.59
C PHE A 427 12.71 -4.73 9.55
N GLY A 428 12.27 -4.99 8.29
CA GLY A 428 13.14 -5.19 7.14
C GLY A 428 12.37 -5.02 5.82
N LEU A 429 11.67 -3.86 5.65
CA LEU A 429 10.88 -3.65 4.43
C LEU A 429 11.75 -3.12 3.30
N VAL A 430 12.25 -1.90 3.42
CA VAL A 430 13.15 -1.29 2.43
C VAL A 430 14.31 -0.56 3.12
N ALA A 431 15.33 -0.19 2.32
CA ALA A 431 16.43 0.68 2.72
C ALA A 431 16.89 1.55 1.55
N GLY A 432 17.45 2.73 1.84
CA GLY A 432 18.13 3.58 0.85
C GLY A 432 19.60 3.80 1.25
N VAL A 433 20.49 3.85 0.27
CA VAL A 433 21.93 4.09 0.47
C VAL A 433 22.38 5.20 -0.47
N PHE A 434 22.99 6.24 0.08
CA PHE A 434 23.50 7.40 -0.68
C PHE A 434 25.01 7.49 -0.52
N THR A 435 25.76 7.30 -1.60
CA THR A 435 27.23 7.34 -1.68
C THR A 435 27.69 7.41 -3.13
N ARG A 436 28.90 7.92 -3.35
CA ARG A 436 29.60 7.87 -4.64
C ARG A 436 30.50 6.64 -4.77
N ASP A 437 30.76 5.94 -3.68
CA ASP A 437 31.55 4.69 -3.68
C ASP A 437 30.64 3.50 -4.04
N LEU A 438 30.78 3.02 -5.29
CA LEU A 438 30.03 1.88 -5.81
C LEU A 438 30.25 0.61 -4.98
N SER A 439 31.49 0.38 -4.50
CA SER A 439 31.82 -0.79 -3.68
C SER A 439 31.12 -0.74 -2.33
N ALA A 440 31.12 0.42 -1.67
CA ALA A 440 30.40 0.62 -0.41
C ALA A 440 28.89 0.42 -0.60
N ALA A 441 28.31 1.01 -1.68
CA ALA A 441 26.90 0.87 -2.00
C ALA A 441 26.46 -0.59 -2.10
N HIS A 442 27.18 -1.42 -2.88
CA HIS A 442 26.83 -2.83 -3.07
C HIS A 442 27.14 -3.70 -1.84
N ARG A 443 28.14 -3.38 -1.04
CA ARG A 443 28.38 -4.06 0.25
C ARG A 443 27.23 -3.78 1.20
N LEU A 444 26.82 -2.53 1.36
CA LEU A 444 25.68 -2.15 2.20
C LEU A 444 24.38 -2.81 1.71
N ALA A 445 24.12 -2.81 0.38
CA ALA A 445 22.95 -3.47 -0.18
C ALA A 445 22.90 -4.97 0.10
N ARG A 446 24.06 -5.65 0.16
CA ARG A 446 24.17 -7.07 0.53
C ARG A 446 23.94 -7.31 2.02
N ASP A 447 24.48 -6.42 2.87
CA ASP A 447 24.58 -6.64 4.32
C ASP A 447 23.35 -6.10 5.10
N ILE A 448 22.52 -5.26 4.46
CA ILE A 448 21.25 -4.77 5.02
C ILE A 448 20.15 -5.80 4.79
N ASP A 449 19.51 -6.25 5.88
CA ASP A 449 18.38 -7.19 5.84
C ASP A 449 17.06 -6.44 5.57
N ALA A 450 16.83 -6.14 4.31
CA ALA A 450 15.59 -5.54 3.80
C ALA A 450 15.12 -6.26 2.53
N GLY A 451 13.83 -6.21 2.27
CA GLY A 451 13.26 -6.81 1.06
C GLY A 451 13.61 -6.06 -0.22
N GLN A 452 13.91 -4.76 -0.12
CA GLN A 452 14.36 -3.92 -1.23
C GLN A 452 15.40 -2.90 -0.74
N VAL A 453 16.45 -2.69 -1.53
CA VAL A 453 17.49 -1.68 -1.26
C VAL A 453 17.64 -0.78 -2.48
N TYR A 454 17.55 0.51 -2.26
CA TYR A 454 17.79 1.55 -3.26
C TYR A 454 19.21 2.11 -3.13
N ILE A 455 19.83 2.51 -4.23
CA ILE A 455 21.14 3.16 -4.25
C ILE A 455 20.99 4.52 -4.96
N ASN A 456 21.31 5.60 -4.26
CA ASN A 456 21.20 7.00 -4.72
C ASN A 456 19.81 7.39 -5.24
N GLU A 457 18.79 6.76 -4.69
CA GLU A 457 17.40 6.86 -5.09
C GLU A 457 16.50 6.38 -3.95
N TYR A 458 15.21 6.72 -4.01
CA TYR A 458 14.18 6.12 -3.16
C TYR A 458 12.84 6.05 -3.92
N PHE A 459 12.07 4.97 -3.74
CA PHE A 459 10.77 4.68 -4.38
C PHE A 459 10.78 4.30 -5.87
N ALA A 460 11.94 4.22 -6.54
CA ALA A 460 12.00 3.77 -7.93
C ALA A 460 11.55 2.31 -8.14
N GLY A 461 11.37 1.93 -9.40
CA GLY A 461 11.10 0.55 -9.82
C GLY A 461 9.63 0.23 -10.12
N GLY A 462 8.67 1.03 -9.64
CA GLY A 462 7.25 0.89 -10.00
C GLY A 462 6.69 -0.51 -9.78
N ILE A 463 5.88 -1.00 -10.74
CA ILE A 463 5.25 -2.33 -10.67
C ILE A 463 6.19 -3.47 -11.07
N SER A 464 7.27 -3.19 -11.79
CA SER A 464 8.15 -4.22 -12.36
C SER A 464 9.11 -4.85 -11.34
N VAL A 465 9.38 -4.16 -10.23
CA VAL A 465 10.29 -4.62 -9.18
C VAL A 465 9.48 -5.30 -8.06
N PRO A 466 9.82 -6.55 -7.68
CA PRO A 466 9.17 -7.23 -6.56
C PRO A 466 9.27 -6.39 -5.28
N PHE A 467 8.21 -6.36 -4.50
CA PHE A 467 8.09 -5.60 -3.25
C PHE A 467 7.64 -6.52 -2.12
N GLY A 468 8.21 -6.36 -0.95
CA GLY A 468 7.82 -7.09 0.26
C GLY A 468 8.92 -7.10 1.29
N GLY A 469 8.54 -7.35 2.54
CA GLY A 469 9.43 -7.28 3.68
C GLY A 469 10.10 -8.58 4.07
N ASN A 470 11.10 -8.44 4.95
CA ASN A 470 11.71 -9.49 5.74
C ASN A 470 11.37 -9.25 7.23
N LYS A 471 11.73 -10.17 8.12
CA LYS A 471 11.47 -10.07 9.57
C LYS A 471 9.99 -9.77 9.87
N ARG A 472 9.70 -8.80 10.74
CA ARG A 472 8.33 -8.41 11.10
C ARG A 472 7.65 -7.51 10.06
N SER A 473 8.34 -7.13 8.99
CA SER A 473 7.70 -6.46 7.84
C SER A 473 6.92 -7.41 6.94
N GLY A 474 6.93 -8.71 7.23
CA GLY A 474 6.08 -9.68 6.56
C GLY A 474 6.85 -10.69 5.71
N PHE A 475 6.12 -11.36 4.85
CA PHE A 475 6.66 -12.37 3.91
C PHE A 475 5.76 -12.49 2.66
N GLY A 476 6.30 -13.14 1.64
CA GLY A 476 5.74 -13.09 0.29
C GLY A 476 6.28 -11.90 -0.49
N ARG A 477 5.83 -11.77 -1.72
CA ARG A 477 6.17 -10.62 -2.56
C ARG A 477 4.97 -10.21 -3.39
N GLU A 478 4.74 -8.91 -3.43
CA GLU A 478 3.86 -8.25 -4.38
C GLU A 478 4.69 -7.63 -5.50
N LYS A 479 4.06 -7.14 -6.54
CA LYS A 479 4.68 -6.56 -7.73
C LYS A 479 5.58 -7.56 -8.49
N GLY A 480 6.10 -7.13 -9.64
CA GLY A 480 6.89 -7.98 -10.51
C GLY A 480 6.14 -9.24 -10.97
N LEU A 481 6.82 -10.10 -11.69
CA LEU A 481 6.27 -11.42 -12.06
C LEU A 481 6.19 -12.37 -10.86
N GLU A 482 6.93 -12.08 -9.79
CA GLU A 482 6.93 -12.88 -8.56
C GLU A 482 5.53 -12.95 -7.92
N ALA A 483 4.75 -11.87 -7.99
CA ALA A 483 3.38 -11.86 -7.47
C ALA A 483 2.48 -12.92 -8.12
N LEU A 484 2.64 -13.24 -9.41
CA LEU A 484 1.84 -14.28 -10.07
C LEU A 484 2.01 -15.66 -9.42
N ARG A 485 3.19 -15.96 -8.89
CA ARG A 485 3.48 -17.21 -8.19
C ARG A 485 2.67 -17.35 -6.91
N SER A 486 2.44 -16.25 -6.20
CA SER A 486 1.62 -16.22 -4.99
C SER A 486 0.16 -16.59 -5.26
N TYR A 487 -0.36 -16.25 -6.46
CA TYR A 487 -1.73 -16.54 -6.88
C TYR A 487 -1.87 -17.85 -7.67
N SER A 488 -0.80 -18.64 -7.76
CA SER A 488 -0.77 -19.89 -8.51
C SER A 488 -0.40 -21.07 -7.62
N LYS A 489 -0.88 -22.25 -8.02
CA LYS A 489 -0.46 -23.54 -7.48
C LYS A 489 0.12 -24.39 -8.60
N THR A 490 1.32 -24.93 -8.38
CA THR A 490 1.96 -25.80 -9.35
C THR A 490 1.39 -27.20 -9.27
N LYS A 491 0.99 -27.75 -10.41
CA LYS A 491 0.58 -29.15 -10.57
C LYS A 491 1.59 -29.85 -11.46
N SER A 492 2.19 -30.93 -10.99
CA SER A 492 3.06 -31.80 -11.80
C SER A 492 2.22 -32.89 -12.46
N VAL A 493 2.47 -33.11 -13.76
CA VAL A 493 1.87 -34.19 -14.55
C VAL A 493 2.98 -35.07 -15.06
N VAL A 494 2.89 -36.37 -14.79
CA VAL A 494 3.85 -37.37 -15.26
C VAL A 494 3.10 -38.47 -15.98
N ALA A 495 3.41 -38.70 -17.27
CA ALA A 495 2.86 -39.75 -18.05
C ALA A 495 3.97 -40.74 -18.46
N ARG A 496 3.74 -42.01 -18.29
CA ARG A 496 4.57 -43.06 -18.92
C ARG A 496 4.13 -43.23 -20.36
N LEU A 497 5.08 -43.21 -21.31
CA LEU A 497 4.84 -43.37 -22.76
C LEU A 497 4.78 -44.82 -23.15
#